data_a6ddcd70a9d035325b486943d537b497
#
_entry.id   a6ddcd70a9d035325b486943d537b497
#
_cell.length_a   1.000
_cell.length_b   1.000
_cell.length_c   1.000
_cell.angle_alpha   90.00
_cell.angle_beta   90.00
_cell.angle_gamma   90.00
#
_symmetry.space_group_name_H-M   'P 1'
#
loop_
_entity.id
_entity.type
_entity.pdbx_description
1 polymer ?
#
loop_
_entity_poly.entity_id
_entity_poly.type
_entity_poly.pdbx_seq_one_letter_code
_entity_poly.pdbx_strand_id
1 'polypeptide(L)'
;MDLKEKTVEELMERRDAIIAELDAPEADLDALEEETRAIKAELEERKAEEARKAEIRAEVAAGAGEVVTDFHEEVREERKMYGRETEEYRAAFIENLFGRATEEQRAILADNTNYGDGISLPVALDSQIWDQVTTAHPILADVATIRSGIAIKVTKVTPAAITKKMDKVASTEQGTTTAEVVLVGADYHTYVTVSYAEAKMSQGAVEQFLVKEIADAIGEALAKDVFARILSDATTAQKVTATSDLFEDLKGALALAKKANRPVIYAPSAQYYEIMGAIKSGSPYNMAAALGCPVKLDNAATGVTVVDPNLFVLNIIHDTMIESERDAKNAAFVIAGYMRAEGCLRKTQAAAYIA
;
A
#
# COMPACT_ATOMS: atom_id res chain seq x y z
N MET A 1 -47.33 50.87 -15.21
CA MET A 1 -47.34 49.39 -15.18
C MET A 1 -45.94 48.91 -15.55
N ASP A 2 -45.34 48.02 -14.76
CA ASP A 2 -43.96 47.60 -15.10
C ASP A 2 -44.01 46.48 -16.17
N LEU A 3 -43.74 46.85 -17.42
CA LEU A 3 -43.86 45.97 -18.58
C LEU A 3 -42.71 44.95 -18.66
N LYS A 4 -41.61 45.20 -17.96
CA LYS A 4 -40.39 44.35 -17.98
C LYS A 4 -40.60 43.04 -17.20
N GLU A 5 -41.52 43.00 -16.24
CA GLU A 5 -41.82 41.80 -15.45
C GLU A 5 -42.80 40.85 -16.12
N LYS A 6 -43.48 41.29 -17.20
CA LYS A 6 -44.51 40.52 -17.90
C LYS A 6 -43.95 39.63 -18.97
N THR A 7 -44.54 38.45 -19.18
CA THR A 7 -44.19 37.57 -20.29
C THR A 7 -44.65 38.11 -21.64
N VAL A 8 -44.09 37.63 -22.73
CA VAL A 8 -44.48 38.03 -24.09
C VAL A 8 -45.98 37.73 -24.34
N GLU A 9 -46.45 36.59 -23.81
CA GLU A 9 -47.85 36.18 -23.93
C GLU A 9 -48.80 37.15 -23.19
N GLU A 10 -48.43 37.56 -21.96
CA GLU A 10 -49.19 38.53 -21.19
C GLU A 10 -49.22 39.94 -21.83
N LEU A 11 -48.11 40.32 -22.51
CA LEU A 11 -48.09 41.58 -23.24
C LEU A 11 -48.94 41.53 -24.51
N MET A 12 -49.02 40.41 -25.17
CA MET A 12 -49.91 40.21 -26.33
C MET A 12 -51.38 40.17 -25.90
N GLU A 13 -51.71 39.47 -24.82
CA GLU A 13 -53.03 39.47 -24.22
C GLU A 13 -53.48 40.86 -23.81
N ARG A 14 -52.61 41.65 -23.19
CA ARG A 14 -52.90 43.02 -22.80
C ARG A 14 -53.16 43.90 -24.04
N ARG A 15 -52.35 43.74 -25.10
CA ARG A 15 -52.54 44.45 -26.36
C ARG A 15 -53.94 44.13 -26.96
N ASP A 16 -54.35 42.86 -26.97
CA ASP A 16 -55.66 42.44 -27.49
C ASP A 16 -56.80 42.94 -26.60
N ALA A 17 -56.60 43.04 -25.27
CA ALA A 17 -57.57 43.67 -24.34
C ALA A 17 -57.72 45.19 -24.61
N ILE A 18 -56.63 45.91 -24.90
CA ILE A 18 -56.67 47.34 -25.26
C ILE A 18 -57.56 47.55 -26.52
N ILE A 19 -57.49 46.64 -27.51
CA ILE A 19 -58.33 46.71 -28.72
C ILE A 19 -59.84 46.66 -28.32
N ALA A 20 -60.20 45.83 -27.37
CA ALA A 20 -61.56 45.74 -26.88
C ALA A 20 -61.97 46.98 -26.02
N GLU A 21 -61.01 47.57 -25.30
CA GLU A 21 -61.23 48.79 -24.47
C GLU A 21 -61.40 50.04 -25.36
N LEU A 22 -60.82 50.11 -26.57
CA LEU A 22 -61.01 51.19 -27.53
C LEU A 22 -62.43 51.37 -28.04
N ASP A 23 -63.22 50.31 -28.03
CA ASP A 23 -64.67 50.35 -28.45
C ASP A 23 -65.55 50.78 -27.31
N ALA A 24 -65.06 51.07 -26.09
CA ALA A 24 -65.86 51.54 -24.96
C ALA A 24 -66.16 53.05 -25.03
N PRO A 25 -67.37 53.46 -24.72
CA PRO A 25 -67.81 54.87 -24.85
C PRO A 25 -67.11 55.87 -23.93
N GLU A 26 -66.36 55.42 -22.96
CA GLU A 26 -65.64 56.26 -21.98
C GLU A 26 -64.09 55.95 -22.01
N ALA A 27 -63.57 55.45 -23.09
CA ALA A 27 -62.17 55.07 -23.25
C ALA A 27 -61.28 56.33 -23.22
N ASP A 28 -60.25 56.33 -22.39
CA ASP A 28 -59.13 57.32 -22.42
C ASP A 28 -58.15 56.97 -23.54
N LEU A 29 -58.41 57.54 -24.70
CA LEU A 29 -57.62 57.27 -25.94
C LEU A 29 -56.17 57.60 -25.79
N ASP A 30 -55.79 58.68 -25.08
CA ASP A 30 -54.37 59.07 -24.94
C ASP A 30 -53.61 58.09 -24.04
N ALA A 31 -54.24 57.63 -22.95
CA ALA A 31 -53.61 56.62 -22.05
C ALA A 31 -53.48 55.26 -22.72
N LEU A 32 -54.46 54.81 -23.50
CA LEU A 32 -54.42 53.55 -24.26
C LEU A 32 -53.38 53.59 -25.42
N GLU A 33 -53.20 54.73 -26.09
CA GLU A 33 -52.20 54.92 -27.10
C GLU A 33 -50.78 54.86 -26.52
N GLU A 34 -50.55 55.50 -25.35
CA GLU A 34 -49.27 55.45 -24.65
C GLU A 34 -48.91 54.03 -24.19
N GLU A 35 -49.88 53.32 -23.62
CA GLU A 35 -49.71 51.92 -23.20
C GLU A 35 -49.43 51.00 -24.39
N THR A 36 -50.13 51.15 -25.50
CA THR A 36 -49.90 50.41 -26.73
C THR A 36 -48.53 50.64 -27.31
N ARG A 37 -48.08 51.90 -27.29
CA ARG A 37 -46.74 52.30 -27.75
C ARG A 37 -45.65 51.69 -26.89
N ALA A 38 -45.85 51.66 -25.57
CA ALA A 38 -44.90 51.07 -24.62
C ALA A 38 -44.81 49.54 -24.77
N ILE A 39 -45.96 48.85 -24.91
CA ILE A 39 -46.02 47.39 -25.18
C ILE A 39 -45.29 47.04 -26.48
N LYS A 40 -45.54 47.80 -27.55
CA LYS A 40 -44.90 47.59 -28.84
C LYS A 40 -43.39 47.76 -28.75
N ALA A 41 -42.89 48.79 -28.06
CA ALA A 41 -41.46 49.02 -27.86
C ALA A 41 -40.80 47.87 -27.09
N GLU A 42 -41.43 47.36 -26.01
CA GLU A 42 -40.91 46.26 -25.22
C GLU A 42 -40.86 44.95 -26.04
N LEU A 43 -41.88 44.68 -26.84
CA LEU A 43 -41.92 43.48 -27.72
C LEU A 43 -40.86 43.55 -28.83
N GLU A 44 -40.60 44.74 -29.39
CA GLU A 44 -39.52 44.92 -30.36
C GLU A 44 -38.12 44.77 -29.75
N GLU A 45 -37.91 45.29 -28.52
CA GLU A 45 -36.65 45.17 -27.78
C GLU A 45 -36.35 43.68 -27.49
N ARG A 46 -37.32 42.92 -27.00
CA ARG A 46 -37.19 41.47 -26.74
C ARG A 46 -36.88 40.69 -28.02
N LYS A 47 -37.57 41.01 -29.13
CA LYS A 47 -37.34 40.39 -30.39
C LYS A 47 -35.92 40.65 -30.93
N ALA A 48 -35.42 41.87 -30.75
CA ALA A 48 -34.06 42.25 -31.08
C ALA A 48 -33.05 41.52 -30.21
N GLU A 49 -33.32 41.37 -28.92
CA GLU A 49 -32.48 40.61 -27.99
C GLU A 49 -32.43 39.12 -28.34
N GLU A 50 -33.57 38.51 -28.70
CA GLU A 50 -33.59 37.12 -29.15
C GLU A 50 -32.82 36.92 -30.49
N ALA A 51 -32.99 37.85 -31.42
CA ALA A 51 -32.22 37.79 -32.67
C ALA A 51 -30.73 37.92 -32.41
N ARG A 52 -30.28 38.82 -31.52
CA ARG A 52 -28.90 38.96 -31.11
C ARG A 52 -28.38 37.69 -30.40
N LYS A 53 -29.17 37.09 -29.53
CA LYS A 53 -28.83 35.79 -28.89
C LYS A 53 -28.71 34.66 -29.92
N ALA A 54 -29.57 34.65 -30.94
CA ALA A 54 -29.50 33.67 -32.03
C ALA A 54 -28.26 33.89 -32.90
N GLU A 55 -27.90 35.14 -33.18
CA GLU A 55 -26.68 35.49 -33.93
C GLU A 55 -25.41 35.06 -33.19
N ILE A 56 -25.32 35.38 -31.87
CA ILE A 56 -24.23 34.95 -31.01
C ILE A 56 -24.14 33.42 -30.94
N ARG A 57 -25.28 32.71 -30.84
CA ARG A 57 -25.31 31.25 -30.86
C ARG A 57 -24.82 30.69 -32.21
N ALA A 58 -25.19 31.29 -33.31
CA ALA A 58 -24.74 30.91 -34.63
C ALA A 58 -23.22 31.18 -34.80
N GLU A 59 -22.74 32.31 -34.30
CA GLU A 59 -21.32 32.67 -34.32
C GLU A 59 -20.48 31.75 -33.44
N VAL A 60 -20.96 31.42 -32.24
CA VAL A 60 -20.32 30.44 -31.36
C VAL A 60 -20.35 29.04 -31.98
N ALA A 61 -21.46 28.65 -32.61
CA ALA A 61 -21.55 27.36 -33.30
C ALA A 61 -20.66 27.31 -34.54
N ALA A 62 -20.51 28.42 -35.25
CA ALA A 62 -19.58 28.52 -36.39
C ALA A 62 -18.11 28.56 -35.94
N GLY A 63 -17.81 29.24 -34.85
CA GLY A 63 -16.47 29.23 -34.22
C GLY A 63 -16.10 27.91 -33.54
N ALA A 64 -17.10 27.15 -33.09
CA ALA A 64 -16.89 25.78 -32.60
C ALA A 64 -16.64 24.77 -33.74
N GLY A 65 -16.76 25.18 -35.00
CA GLY A 65 -16.54 24.34 -36.19
C GLY A 65 -15.09 24.33 -36.70
N GLU A 66 -14.22 25.22 -36.27
CA GLU A 66 -12.78 25.04 -36.37
C GLU A 66 -12.28 24.30 -35.11
N VAL A 67 -12.63 23.05 -35.01
CA VAL A 67 -11.84 22.13 -34.24
C VAL A 67 -10.45 22.22 -34.84
N VAL A 68 -9.48 22.75 -34.10
CA VAL A 68 -8.06 22.62 -34.40
C VAL A 68 -7.78 21.13 -34.29
N THR A 69 -8.10 20.39 -35.35
CA THR A 69 -7.88 18.94 -35.49
C THR A 69 -6.40 18.59 -35.30
N ASP A 70 -5.52 19.53 -35.58
CA ASP A 70 -4.08 19.39 -35.35
C ASP A 70 -3.68 19.39 -33.86
N PHE A 71 -4.46 20.00 -32.96
CA PHE A 71 -4.13 20.01 -31.53
C PHE A 71 -4.57 18.72 -30.81
N HIS A 72 -5.41 17.90 -31.42
CA HIS A 72 -5.91 16.66 -30.84
C HIS A 72 -5.35 15.39 -31.47
N GLU A 73 -4.75 15.46 -32.65
CA GLU A 73 -4.07 14.31 -33.25
C GLU A 73 -2.59 14.23 -32.88
N GLU A 74 -1.90 15.35 -32.63
CA GLU A 74 -0.51 15.33 -32.13
C GLU A 74 -0.41 15.11 -30.62
N VAL A 75 -1.49 15.25 -29.85
CA VAL A 75 -1.49 15.06 -28.38
C VAL A 75 -2.19 13.78 -27.96
N ARG A 76 -2.80 13.04 -28.88
CA ARG A 76 -3.22 11.66 -28.72
C ARG A 76 -2.33 10.68 -29.51
N GLU A 77 -1.04 10.85 -29.48
CA GLU A 77 -0.26 9.68 -29.11
C GLU A 77 -0.84 9.26 -27.77
N GLU A 78 -1.56 8.15 -27.71
CA GLU A 78 -1.86 7.49 -26.46
C GLU A 78 -0.56 7.52 -25.67
N ARG A 79 -0.45 8.38 -24.64
CA ARG A 79 0.60 8.22 -23.66
C ARG A 79 0.38 6.81 -23.16
N LYS A 80 1.14 5.87 -23.70
CA LYS A 80 1.21 4.54 -23.15
C LYS A 80 1.60 4.76 -21.71
N MET A 81 0.64 4.68 -20.81
CA MET A 81 0.92 4.72 -19.38
C MET A 81 1.66 3.43 -19.09
N TYR A 82 2.96 3.53 -19.00
CA TYR A 82 3.80 2.42 -18.62
C TYR A 82 3.67 2.25 -17.10
N GLY A 83 2.91 1.25 -16.68
CA GLY A 83 2.78 0.87 -15.28
C GLY A 83 4.07 0.23 -14.76
N ARG A 84 4.18 0.13 -13.43
CA ARG A 84 5.32 -0.49 -12.73
C ARG A 84 5.58 -1.96 -13.10
N GLU A 85 4.61 -2.62 -13.74
CA GLU A 85 4.66 -4.01 -14.21
C GLU A 85 5.29 -4.17 -15.60
N THR A 86 5.50 -3.06 -16.33
CA THR A 86 6.02 -3.11 -17.71
C THR A 86 7.55 -3.24 -17.76
N GLU A 87 8.06 -3.86 -18.83
CA GLU A 87 9.51 -3.96 -19.06
C GLU A 87 10.16 -2.61 -19.33
N GLU A 88 9.43 -1.72 -20.00
CA GLU A 88 9.88 -0.35 -20.29
C GLU A 88 10.11 0.44 -19.00
N TYR A 89 9.18 0.33 -18.03
CA TYR A 89 9.36 0.95 -16.72
C TYR A 89 10.57 0.38 -15.99
N ARG A 90 10.72 -0.95 -15.99
CA ARG A 90 11.85 -1.66 -15.38
C ARG A 90 13.18 -1.24 -15.99
N ALA A 91 13.25 -1.17 -17.34
CA ALA A 91 14.44 -0.71 -18.05
C ALA A 91 14.76 0.75 -17.70
N ALA A 92 13.75 1.63 -17.70
CA ALA A 92 13.91 3.03 -17.34
C ALA A 92 14.41 3.19 -15.89
N PHE A 93 13.89 2.37 -14.96
CA PHE A 93 14.30 2.39 -13.56
C PHE A 93 15.80 2.04 -13.41
N ILE A 94 16.27 0.96 -14.04
CA ILE A 94 17.68 0.54 -13.98
C ILE A 94 18.60 1.62 -14.60
N GLU A 95 18.23 2.19 -15.77
CA GLU A 95 19.04 3.24 -16.38
C GLU A 95 19.07 4.51 -15.51
N ASN A 96 17.97 4.80 -14.80
CA ASN A 96 17.91 5.93 -13.87
C ASN A 96 18.81 5.76 -12.65
N LEU A 97 18.98 4.54 -12.13
CA LEU A 97 19.88 4.24 -11.01
C LEU A 97 21.35 4.62 -11.33
N PHE A 98 21.73 4.57 -12.60
CA PHE A 98 23.07 4.95 -13.05
C PHE A 98 23.12 6.33 -13.70
N GLY A 99 22.04 7.14 -13.59
CA GLY A 99 21.98 8.47 -14.17
C GLY A 99 22.03 8.49 -15.70
N ARG A 100 21.68 7.39 -16.37
CA ARG A 100 21.71 7.22 -17.84
C ARG A 100 20.34 7.30 -18.49
N ALA A 101 19.30 7.49 -17.71
CA ALA A 101 17.93 7.58 -18.21
C ALA A 101 17.75 8.74 -19.19
N THR A 102 17.14 8.45 -20.33
CA THR A 102 16.73 9.46 -21.32
C THR A 102 15.56 10.33 -20.80
N GLU A 103 15.21 11.40 -21.48
CA GLU A 103 14.07 12.23 -21.09
C GLU A 103 12.75 11.45 -21.16
N GLU A 104 12.58 10.58 -22.18
CA GLU A 104 11.42 9.69 -22.29
C GLU A 104 11.34 8.71 -21.12
N GLN A 105 12.46 8.10 -20.76
CA GLN A 105 12.54 7.18 -19.62
C GLN A 105 12.23 7.89 -18.29
N ARG A 106 12.70 9.12 -18.10
CA ARG A 106 12.37 9.93 -16.93
C ARG A 106 10.89 10.28 -16.87
N ALA A 107 10.26 10.55 -18.03
CA ALA A 107 8.82 10.79 -18.10
C ALA A 107 8.02 9.54 -17.69
N ILE A 108 8.43 8.34 -18.14
CA ILE A 108 7.83 7.06 -17.73
C ILE A 108 7.91 6.88 -16.20
N LEU A 109 9.05 7.23 -15.61
CA LEU A 109 9.26 7.09 -14.16
C LEU A 109 8.45 8.11 -13.36
N ALA A 110 8.33 9.35 -13.87
CA ALA A 110 7.61 10.43 -13.20
C ALA A 110 6.10 10.15 -13.06
N ASP A 111 5.51 9.38 -13.97
CA ASP A 111 4.10 8.98 -13.92
C ASP A 111 3.79 7.98 -12.79
N ASN A 112 4.81 7.40 -12.15
CA ASN A 112 4.69 6.35 -11.12
C ASN A 112 5.48 6.70 -9.85
N THR A 113 5.43 7.93 -9.39
CA THR A 113 6.05 8.34 -8.12
C THR A 113 5.25 7.84 -6.93
N ASN A 114 5.94 7.35 -5.89
CA ASN A 114 5.35 6.99 -4.61
C ASN A 114 5.47 8.14 -3.59
N TYR A 115 4.92 7.92 -2.40
CA TYR A 115 4.96 8.83 -1.26
C TYR A 115 6.33 9.50 -1.09
N GLY A 116 6.39 10.82 -1.27
CA GLY A 116 7.58 11.61 -0.97
C GLY A 116 8.60 11.77 -2.09
N ASP A 117 8.16 11.88 -3.34
CA ASP A 117 8.98 12.15 -4.54
C ASP A 117 9.93 11.01 -5.00
N GLY A 118 9.88 9.85 -4.36
CA GLY A 118 10.68 8.68 -4.77
C GLY A 118 10.08 7.91 -5.95
N ILE A 119 10.96 7.41 -6.83
CA ILE A 119 10.56 6.54 -7.94
C ILE A 119 10.18 5.16 -7.38
N SER A 120 8.99 4.68 -7.72
CA SER A 120 8.51 3.38 -7.26
C SER A 120 9.32 2.22 -7.83
N LEU A 121 9.58 1.21 -7.01
CA LEU A 121 10.25 0.00 -7.47
C LEU A 121 9.38 -0.76 -8.50
N PRO A 122 9.96 -1.26 -9.63
CA PRO A 122 9.24 -2.14 -10.55
C PRO A 122 8.70 -3.37 -9.84
N VAL A 123 7.47 -3.79 -10.17
CA VAL A 123 6.80 -4.93 -9.51
C VAL A 123 7.61 -6.23 -9.65
N ALA A 124 8.23 -6.44 -10.80
CA ALA A 124 9.08 -7.62 -11.03
C ALA A 124 10.29 -7.66 -10.10
N LEU A 125 10.93 -6.50 -9.85
CA LEU A 125 12.06 -6.38 -8.91
C LEU A 125 11.62 -6.57 -7.46
N ASP A 126 10.51 -5.96 -7.04
CA ASP A 126 9.96 -6.13 -5.70
C ASP A 126 9.63 -7.61 -5.43
N SER A 127 9.01 -8.30 -6.40
CA SER A 127 8.71 -9.73 -6.28
C SER A 127 9.99 -10.57 -6.15
N GLN A 128 11.02 -10.29 -6.94
CA GLN A 128 12.29 -11.02 -6.87
C GLN A 128 13.02 -10.80 -5.53
N ILE A 129 13.00 -9.58 -5.01
CA ILE A 129 13.56 -9.26 -3.70
C ILE A 129 12.82 -10.06 -2.61
N TRP A 130 11.48 -10.04 -2.61
CA TRP A 130 10.70 -10.76 -1.62
C TRP A 130 10.80 -12.29 -1.75
N ASP A 131 10.91 -12.84 -2.95
CA ASP A 131 11.16 -14.25 -3.19
C ASP A 131 12.52 -14.67 -2.61
N GLN A 132 13.55 -13.86 -2.80
CA GLN A 132 14.87 -14.08 -2.21
C GLN A 132 14.82 -14.01 -0.68
N VAL A 133 14.21 -12.96 -0.13
CA VAL A 133 14.04 -12.73 1.31
C VAL A 133 13.32 -13.90 1.97
N THR A 134 12.19 -14.34 1.41
CA THR A 134 11.38 -15.43 1.97
C THR A 134 12.02 -16.81 1.79
N THR A 135 12.84 -16.96 0.77
CA THR A 135 13.64 -18.19 0.57
C THR A 135 14.78 -18.30 1.57
N ALA A 136 15.47 -17.19 1.82
CA ALA A 136 16.57 -17.14 2.78
C ALA A 136 16.07 -17.22 4.23
N HIS A 137 14.94 -16.61 4.51
CA HIS A 137 14.33 -16.50 5.85
C HIS A 137 12.89 -17.02 5.87
N PRO A 138 12.69 -18.32 6.05
CA PRO A 138 11.36 -18.94 6.04
C PRO A 138 10.37 -18.35 7.06
N ILE A 139 10.83 -17.74 8.14
CA ILE A 139 9.97 -17.05 9.11
C ILE A 139 9.18 -15.94 8.43
N LEU A 140 9.79 -15.19 7.49
CA LEU A 140 9.15 -14.07 6.79
C LEU A 140 8.08 -14.54 5.77
N ALA A 141 8.19 -15.79 5.28
CA ALA A 141 7.15 -16.41 4.46
C ALA A 141 5.94 -16.88 5.28
N ASP A 142 6.19 -17.27 6.53
CA ASP A 142 5.17 -17.94 7.36
C ASP A 142 4.35 -16.96 8.19
N VAL A 143 4.90 -15.81 8.56
CA VAL A 143 4.19 -14.80 9.38
C VAL A 143 3.10 -14.10 8.60
N ALA A 144 2.06 -13.63 9.32
CA ALA A 144 0.99 -12.85 8.72
C ALA A 144 1.48 -11.45 8.37
N THR A 145 1.81 -11.23 7.11
CA THR A 145 2.31 -9.93 6.61
C THR A 145 1.16 -9.06 6.12
N ILE A 146 1.13 -7.81 6.56
CA ILE A 146 0.20 -6.76 6.15
C ILE A 146 1.00 -5.62 5.53
N ARG A 147 0.65 -5.20 4.32
CA ARG A 147 1.20 -3.99 3.68
C ARG A 147 0.15 -2.89 3.80
N SER A 148 0.26 -2.08 4.86
CA SER A 148 -0.79 -1.10 5.21
C SER A 148 -0.51 0.31 4.73
N GLY A 149 0.75 0.65 4.47
CA GLY A 149 1.18 2.02 4.17
C GLY A 149 1.08 3.00 5.36
N ILE A 150 0.64 2.54 6.52
CA ILE A 150 0.44 3.35 7.74
C ILE A 150 0.77 2.56 9.01
N ALA A 151 0.96 3.27 10.12
CA ALA A 151 1.03 2.65 11.43
C ALA A 151 -0.32 2.01 11.79
N ILE A 152 -0.30 0.77 12.24
CA ILE A 152 -1.50 0.05 12.67
C ILE A 152 -1.48 -0.27 14.17
N LYS A 153 -2.66 -0.41 14.75
CA LYS A 153 -2.83 -0.89 16.13
C LYS A 153 -3.14 -2.38 16.13
N VAL A 154 -2.36 -3.14 16.86
CA VAL A 154 -2.59 -4.58 17.06
C VAL A 154 -2.97 -4.83 18.51
N THR A 155 -4.08 -5.50 18.71
CA THR A 155 -4.53 -5.87 20.05
C THR A 155 -3.89 -7.19 20.48
N LYS A 156 -3.10 -7.18 21.53
CA LYS A 156 -2.65 -8.38 22.24
C LYS A 156 -3.74 -8.81 23.20
N VAL A 157 -4.15 -10.04 23.11
CA VAL A 157 -5.20 -10.62 23.96
C VAL A 157 -4.59 -11.64 24.89
N THR A 158 -4.67 -11.38 26.20
CA THR A 158 -4.45 -12.40 27.22
C THR A 158 -5.83 -12.92 27.64
N PRO A 159 -6.23 -14.11 27.18
CA PRO A 159 -7.56 -14.62 27.47
C PRO A 159 -7.74 -14.87 28.98
N ALA A 160 -8.93 -14.55 29.47
CA ALA A 160 -9.31 -14.86 30.83
C ALA A 160 -9.27 -16.37 31.09
N ALA A 161 -8.89 -16.78 32.27
CA ALA A 161 -9.02 -18.16 32.69
C ALA A 161 -10.50 -18.49 32.84
N ILE A 162 -11.00 -19.50 32.10
CA ILE A 162 -12.37 -19.96 32.24
C ILE A 162 -12.42 -20.93 33.44
N THR A 163 -13.14 -20.53 34.48
CA THR A 163 -13.41 -21.44 35.61
C THR A 163 -14.70 -22.22 35.32
N LYS A 164 -14.66 -23.53 35.44
CA LYS A 164 -15.87 -24.35 35.34
C LYS A 164 -16.83 -23.92 36.44
N LYS A 165 -18.00 -23.40 36.07
CA LYS A 165 -19.06 -23.05 37.03
C LYS A 165 -19.63 -24.32 37.64
N MET A 166 -19.57 -24.39 38.95
CA MET A 166 -20.32 -25.40 39.70
C MET A 166 -21.72 -24.85 40.01
N ASP A 167 -22.71 -25.72 40.07
CA ASP A 167 -24.11 -25.33 40.33
C ASP A 167 -24.20 -24.59 41.68
N LYS A 168 -24.96 -23.48 41.71
CA LYS A 168 -25.18 -22.62 42.88
C LYS A 168 -23.97 -21.81 43.39
N VAL A 169 -22.85 -21.80 42.70
CA VAL A 169 -21.70 -20.93 43.04
C VAL A 169 -21.66 -19.74 42.11
N ALA A 170 -21.55 -18.52 42.66
CA ALA A 170 -21.36 -17.32 41.85
C ALA A 170 -20.03 -17.41 41.07
N SER A 171 -20.07 -17.21 39.74
CA SER A 171 -18.84 -17.12 38.96
C SER A 171 -18.14 -15.81 39.22
N THR A 172 -16.85 -15.87 39.54
CA THR A 172 -16.01 -14.67 39.62
C THR A 172 -15.78 -14.17 38.19
N GLU A 173 -16.05 -12.89 37.95
CA GLU A 173 -15.73 -12.26 36.67
C GLU A 173 -14.22 -12.24 36.47
N GLN A 174 -13.75 -12.90 35.46
CA GLN A 174 -12.35 -12.88 35.07
C GLN A 174 -12.23 -12.10 33.77
N GLY A 175 -11.76 -10.86 33.87
CA GLY A 175 -11.60 -9.98 32.72
C GLY A 175 -10.51 -10.47 31.75
N THR A 176 -10.80 -10.42 30.47
CA THR A 176 -9.77 -10.54 29.43
C THR A 176 -8.91 -9.28 29.45
N THR A 177 -7.61 -9.44 29.62
CA THR A 177 -6.69 -8.31 29.55
C THR A 177 -6.29 -8.09 28.09
N THR A 178 -6.57 -6.89 27.62
CA THR A 178 -6.15 -6.46 26.29
C THR A 178 -5.06 -5.38 26.41
N ALA A 179 -4.00 -5.52 25.64
CA ALA A 179 -2.99 -4.49 25.48
C ALA A 179 -2.92 -4.09 24.00
N GLU A 180 -2.97 -2.81 23.72
CA GLU A 180 -2.80 -2.28 22.38
C GLU A 180 -1.30 -2.01 22.13
N VAL A 181 -0.80 -2.51 21.00
CA VAL A 181 0.54 -2.22 20.49
C VAL A 181 0.39 -1.47 19.18
N VAL A 182 1.00 -0.30 19.09
CA VAL A 182 1.03 0.48 17.85
C VAL A 182 2.31 0.12 17.11
N LEU A 183 2.18 -0.41 15.90
CA LEU A 183 3.29 -0.72 15.01
C LEU A 183 3.60 0.52 14.16
N VAL A 184 4.53 1.33 14.64
CA VAL A 184 4.96 2.59 13.97
C VAL A 184 6.05 2.37 12.93
N GLY A 185 6.70 1.21 12.97
CA GLY A 185 7.77 0.80 12.06
C GLY A 185 9.16 1.21 12.51
N ALA A 186 10.09 0.30 12.31
CA ALA A 186 11.53 0.56 12.33
C ALA A 186 12.03 0.73 10.90
N ASP A 187 13.03 1.56 10.70
CA ASP A 187 13.64 1.83 9.42
C ASP A 187 14.79 0.84 9.18
N TYR A 188 14.71 0.10 8.08
CA TYR A 188 15.77 -0.77 7.58
C TYR A 188 16.43 -0.07 6.42
N HIS A 189 17.71 0.16 6.53
CA HIS A 189 18.50 0.85 5.51
C HIS A 189 19.77 0.07 5.21
N THR A 190 20.04 -0.15 3.94
CA THR A 190 21.28 -0.74 3.46
C THR A 190 21.80 0.07 2.28
N TYR A 191 23.10 -0.02 2.02
CA TYR A 191 23.67 0.57 0.82
C TYR A 191 24.74 -0.36 0.23
N VAL A 192 24.79 -0.37 -1.09
CA VAL A 192 25.75 -1.13 -1.88
C VAL A 192 26.49 -0.17 -2.77
N THR A 193 27.83 -0.29 -2.81
CA THR A 193 28.66 0.53 -3.67
C THR A 193 29.01 -0.25 -4.94
N VAL A 194 28.64 0.31 -6.09
CA VAL A 194 28.88 -0.26 -7.42
C VAL A 194 29.89 0.61 -8.15
N SER A 195 31.03 0.07 -8.54
CA SER A 195 32.04 0.82 -9.29
C SER A 195 31.55 1.18 -10.70
N TYR A 196 32.13 2.24 -11.30
CA TYR A 196 31.81 2.60 -12.68
C TYR A 196 32.12 1.50 -13.71
N ALA A 197 33.04 0.59 -13.38
CA ALA A 197 33.34 -0.56 -14.23
C ALA A 197 32.21 -1.60 -14.15
N GLU A 198 31.72 -1.89 -12.94
CA GLU A 198 30.61 -2.82 -12.70
C GLU A 198 29.29 -2.23 -13.24
N ALA A 199 29.08 -0.93 -13.14
CA ALA A 199 27.91 -0.27 -13.73
C ALA A 199 27.81 -0.41 -15.26
N LYS A 200 28.88 -0.85 -15.95
CA LYS A 200 28.88 -1.16 -17.39
C LYS A 200 28.47 -2.60 -17.70
N MET A 201 28.17 -3.41 -16.69
CA MET A 201 27.63 -4.75 -16.89
C MET A 201 26.29 -4.70 -17.62
N SER A 202 25.85 -5.83 -18.13
CA SER A 202 24.52 -5.92 -18.74
C SER A 202 23.44 -5.60 -17.70
N GLN A 203 22.35 -4.99 -18.14
CA GLN A 203 21.22 -4.61 -17.28
C GLN A 203 20.77 -5.76 -16.39
N GLY A 204 20.60 -6.97 -16.93
CA GLY A 204 20.17 -8.14 -16.15
C GLY A 204 21.17 -8.59 -15.10
N ALA A 205 22.50 -8.44 -15.34
CA ALA A 205 23.51 -8.79 -14.34
C ALA A 205 23.53 -7.80 -13.18
N VAL A 206 23.38 -6.51 -13.47
CA VAL A 206 23.26 -5.47 -12.44
C VAL A 206 22.00 -5.69 -11.60
N GLU A 207 20.89 -5.99 -12.23
CA GLU A 207 19.63 -6.25 -11.57
C GLU A 207 19.73 -7.45 -10.60
N GLN A 208 20.24 -8.58 -11.06
CA GLN A 208 20.45 -9.76 -10.20
C GLN A 208 21.37 -9.47 -9.02
N PHE A 209 22.44 -8.70 -9.24
CA PHE A 209 23.33 -8.28 -8.18
C PHE A 209 22.61 -7.43 -7.13
N LEU A 210 21.87 -6.40 -7.57
CA LEU A 210 21.13 -5.52 -6.67
C LEU A 210 20.04 -6.27 -5.88
N VAL A 211 19.28 -7.13 -6.57
CA VAL A 211 18.26 -7.94 -5.92
C VAL A 211 18.87 -8.79 -4.82
N LYS A 212 19.99 -9.46 -5.11
CA LYS A 212 20.65 -10.32 -4.14
C LYS A 212 21.17 -9.55 -2.93
N GLU A 213 21.98 -8.53 -3.14
CA GLU A 213 22.63 -7.79 -2.04
C GLU A 213 21.62 -7.04 -1.15
N ILE A 214 20.60 -6.41 -1.76
CA ILE A 214 19.56 -5.70 -1.02
C ILE A 214 18.65 -6.68 -0.30
N ALA A 215 18.24 -7.77 -0.95
CA ALA A 215 17.38 -8.78 -0.34
C ALA A 215 18.08 -9.47 0.83
N ASP A 216 19.34 -9.86 0.68
CA ASP A 216 20.10 -10.52 1.74
C ASP A 216 20.25 -9.59 2.97
N ALA A 217 20.58 -8.31 2.75
CA ALA A 217 20.77 -7.36 3.85
C ALA A 217 19.46 -7.01 4.57
N ILE A 218 18.42 -6.63 3.81
CA ILE A 218 17.12 -6.26 4.39
C ILE A 218 16.43 -7.49 5.00
N GLY A 219 16.48 -8.62 4.29
CA GLY A 219 15.89 -9.87 4.74
C GLY A 219 16.48 -10.36 6.05
N GLU A 220 17.81 -10.36 6.17
CA GLU A 220 18.50 -10.76 7.40
C GLU A 220 18.16 -9.83 8.58
N ALA A 221 18.16 -8.51 8.36
CA ALA A 221 17.83 -7.54 9.40
C ALA A 221 16.37 -7.70 9.85
N LEU A 222 15.43 -7.80 8.92
CA LEU A 222 14.02 -7.96 9.22
C LEU A 222 13.74 -9.30 9.95
N ALA A 223 14.35 -10.39 9.51
CA ALA A 223 14.18 -11.69 10.15
C ALA A 223 14.74 -11.70 11.57
N LYS A 224 15.91 -11.10 11.80
CA LYS A 224 16.49 -10.92 13.13
C LYS A 224 15.55 -10.14 14.06
N ASP A 225 14.96 -9.06 13.56
CA ASP A 225 14.01 -8.27 14.35
C ASP A 225 12.72 -9.04 14.64
N VAL A 226 12.21 -9.82 13.69
CA VAL A 226 11.05 -10.69 13.93
C VAL A 226 11.34 -11.70 15.03
N PHE A 227 12.51 -12.37 15.01
CA PHE A 227 12.90 -13.28 16.09
C PHE A 227 13.11 -12.55 17.41
N ALA A 228 13.81 -11.43 17.43
CA ALA A 228 13.99 -10.62 18.63
C ALA A 228 12.66 -10.19 19.24
N ARG A 229 11.70 -9.81 18.39
CA ARG A 229 10.36 -9.44 18.83
C ARG A 229 9.57 -10.64 19.38
N ILE A 230 9.68 -11.80 18.74
CA ILE A 230 9.06 -13.05 19.24
C ILE A 230 9.62 -13.37 20.64
N LEU A 231 10.93 -13.29 20.83
CA LEU A 231 11.57 -13.55 22.12
C LEU A 231 11.17 -12.51 23.18
N SER A 232 11.11 -11.24 22.81
CA SER A 232 10.66 -10.15 23.70
C SER A 232 9.19 -10.29 24.10
N ASP A 233 8.34 -10.70 23.19
CA ASP A 233 6.91 -10.89 23.42
C ASP A 233 6.60 -12.22 24.12
N ALA A 234 7.46 -13.25 23.95
CA ALA A 234 7.46 -14.48 24.73
C ALA A 234 8.17 -14.19 26.06
N THR A 235 7.45 -14.10 27.15
CA THR A 235 8.02 -13.82 28.46
C THR A 235 9.04 -14.88 28.89
N THR A 236 9.82 -14.60 29.96
CA THR A 236 10.74 -15.59 30.56
C THR A 236 10.07 -16.90 31.00
N ALA A 237 8.75 -16.90 31.19
CA ALA A 237 7.97 -18.12 31.45
C ALA A 237 7.90 -19.08 30.25
N GLN A 238 8.20 -18.63 29.03
CA GLN A 238 8.29 -19.42 27.82
C GLN A 238 9.74 -19.81 27.44
N LYS A 239 10.70 -19.50 28.29
CA LYS A 239 12.09 -19.91 28.11
C LYS A 239 12.31 -21.34 28.64
N VAL A 240 12.98 -22.14 27.83
CA VAL A 240 13.56 -23.43 28.26
C VAL A 240 15.06 -23.22 28.40
N THR A 241 15.63 -23.62 29.52
CA THR A 241 17.08 -23.63 29.69
C THR A 241 17.66 -24.79 28.91
N ALA A 242 18.61 -24.50 28.01
CA ALA A 242 19.25 -25.52 27.21
C ALA A 242 19.97 -26.56 28.10
N THR A 243 19.75 -27.82 27.79
CA THR A 243 20.42 -28.96 28.40
C THR A 243 21.28 -29.68 27.36
N SER A 244 21.85 -30.82 27.74
CA SER A 244 22.53 -31.70 26.79
C SER A 244 21.57 -32.57 25.94
N ASP A 245 20.30 -32.56 26.26
CA ASP A 245 19.25 -33.32 25.52
C ASP A 245 18.31 -32.34 24.78
N LEU A 246 18.68 -32.00 23.57
CA LEU A 246 17.90 -31.08 22.73
C LEU A 246 16.45 -31.60 22.46
N PHE A 247 16.24 -32.91 22.47
CA PHE A 247 14.90 -33.48 22.25
C PHE A 247 13.94 -33.20 23.44
N GLU A 248 14.44 -33.35 24.68
CA GLU A 248 13.65 -33.01 25.86
C GLU A 248 13.45 -31.51 25.97
N ASP A 249 14.44 -30.68 25.59
CA ASP A 249 14.32 -29.23 25.54
C ASP A 249 13.24 -28.78 24.54
N LEU A 250 13.21 -29.39 23.36
CA LEU A 250 12.18 -29.13 22.33
C LEU A 250 10.79 -29.53 22.80
N LYS A 251 10.64 -30.69 23.46
CA LYS A 251 9.36 -31.09 24.07
C LYS A 251 8.92 -30.08 25.13
N GLY A 252 9.87 -29.61 25.95
CA GLY A 252 9.63 -28.55 26.92
C GLY A 252 9.17 -27.25 26.29
N ALA A 253 9.80 -26.82 25.21
CA ALA A 253 9.43 -25.61 24.48
C ALA A 253 8.02 -25.74 23.83
N LEU A 254 7.73 -26.87 23.22
CA LEU A 254 6.39 -27.17 22.67
C LEU A 254 5.31 -27.17 23.76
N ALA A 255 5.63 -27.72 24.93
CA ALA A 255 4.71 -27.73 26.07
C ALA A 255 4.46 -26.31 26.64
N LEU A 256 5.43 -25.37 26.51
CA LEU A 256 5.28 -23.98 26.92
C LEU A 256 4.53 -23.15 25.90
N ALA A 257 4.60 -23.45 24.63
CA ALA A 257 3.88 -22.78 23.53
C ALA A 257 2.37 -23.17 23.50
N LYS A 258 1.69 -23.09 24.64
CA LYS A 258 0.33 -23.61 24.86
C LYS A 258 -0.76 -23.03 23.98
N LYS A 259 -0.53 -21.87 23.38
CA LYS A 259 -1.49 -21.17 22.51
C LYS A 259 -1.12 -21.22 21.03
N ALA A 260 -0.04 -21.92 20.68
CA ALA A 260 0.31 -22.24 19.32
C ALA A 260 -0.63 -23.34 18.79
N ASN A 261 -1.40 -23.02 17.76
CA ASN A 261 -2.26 -24.01 17.11
C ASN A 261 -1.51 -24.79 16.03
N ARG A 262 -0.55 -24.14 15.40
CA ARG A 262 0.32 -24.68 14.34
C ARG A 262 1.77 -24.31 14.63
N PRO A 263 2.39 -24.92 15.63
CA PRO A 263 3.77 -24.61 15.99
C PRO A 263 4.72 -25.00 14.84
N VAL A 264 5.66 -24.10 14.58
CA VAL A 264 6.80 -24.34 13.68
C VAL A 264 8.05 -24.09 14.50
N ILE A 265 9.04 -24.95 14.33
CA ILE A 265 10.36 -24.81 14.94
C ILE A 265 11.30 -24.14 13.95
N TYR A 266 11.88 -23.03 14.35
CA TYR A 266 12.95 -22.37 13.61
C TYR A 266 14.25 -22.55 14.35
N ALA A 267 15.29 -22.91 13.65
CA ALA A 267 16.62 -23.14 14.25
C ALA A 267 17.71 -22.65 13.31
N PRO A 268 18.80 -22.05 13.83
CA PRO A 268 20.00 -21.79 13.06
C PRO A 268 20.66 -23.11 12.65
N SER A 269 21.54 -23.08 11.68
CA SER A 269 22.09 -24.26 11.00
C SER A 269 22.64 -25.31 11.94
N ALA A 270 23.37 -24.93 12.99
CA ALA A 270 23.94 -25.88 13.93
C ALA A 270 22.88 -26.75 14.60
N GLN A 271 21.86 -26.13 15.22
CA GLN A 271 20.79 -26.84 15.89
C GLN A 271 19.82 -27.49 14.89
N TYR A 272 19.61 -26.88 13.71
CA TYR A 272 18.78 -27.48 12.66
C TYR A 272 19.28 -28.86 12.24
N TYR A 273 20.58 -28.96 11.91
CA TYR A 273 21.16 -30.25 11.51
C TYR A 273 21.23 -31.24 12.68
N GLU A 274 21.38 -30.78 13.90
CA GLU A 274 21.26 -31.62 15.08
C GLU A 274 19.84 -32.20 15.21
N ILE A 275 18.80 -31.38 15.06
CA ILE A 275 17.38 -31.81 15.09
C ILE A 275 17.09 -32.78 13.95
N MET A 276 17.55 -32.48 12.74
CA MET A 276 17.29 -33.32 11.58
C MET A 276 18.13 -34.59 11.55
N GLY A 277 19.36 -34.56 12.08
CA GLY A 277 20.31 -35.66 12.09
C GLY A 277 20.19 -36.60 13.30
N ALA A 278 19.52 -36.20 14.35
CA ALA A 278 19.32 -37.00 15.56
C ALA A 278 18.31 -38.13 15.28
N ILE A 279 18.72 -39.10 14.51
CA ILE A 279 18.08 -40.40 14.45
C ILE A 279 18.51 -41.10 15.74
N LYS A 280 17.60 -41.16 16.70
CA LYS A 280 17.86 -41.96 17.88
C LYS A 280 18.15 -43.39 17.42
N SER A 281 19.30 -43.93 17.79
CA SER A 281 19.71 -45.30 17.43
C SER A 281 18.56 -46.29 17.69
N GLY A 282 18.09 -46.92 16.59
CA GLY A 282 16.97 -47.87 16.64
C GLY A 282 15.57 -47.28 16.37
N SER A 283 15.42 -45.97 16.13
CA SER A 283 14.14 -45.37 15.71
C SER A 283 14.16 -45.05 14.21
N PRO A 284 13.11 -45.45 13.44
CA PRO A 284 13.02 -45.08 12.02
C PRO A 284 12.61 -43.64 11.79
N TYR A 285 12.35 -42.88 12.84
CA TYR A 285 11.84 -41.50 12.76
C TYR A 285 12.94 -40.51 13.15
N ASN A 286 13.08 -39.46 12.37
CA ASN A 286 13.89 -38.32 12.76
C ASN A 286 13.19 -37.52 13.88
N MET A 287 13.91 -36.60 14.53
CA MET A 287 13.40 -35.84 15.65
C MET A 287 12.22 -34.95 15.24
N ALA A 288 12.25 -34.36 14.06
CA ALA A 288 11.15 -33.54 13.52
C ALA A 288 9.84 -34.34 13.37
N ALA A 289 9.94 -35.58 12.84
CA ALA A 289 8.78 -36.46 12.72
C ALA A 289 8.23 -36.90 14.10
N ALA A 290 9.10 -37.12 15.06
CA ALA A 290 8.72 -37.48 16.43
C ALA A 290 8.03 -36.31 17.18
N LEU A 291 8.37 -35.08 16.86
CA LEU A 291 7.78 -33.86 17.44
C LEU A 291 6.44 -33.51 16.78
N GLY A 292 6.15 -34.01 15.59
CA GLY A 292 4.91 -33.76 14.87
C GLY A 292 4.70 -32.34 14.39
N CYS A 293 5.77 -31.56 14.28
CA CYS A 293 5.73 -30.16 13.77
C CYS A 293 6.86 -29.91 12.77
N PRO A 294 6.68 -28.96 11.81
CA PRO A 294 7.70 -28.59 10.87
C PRO A 294 8.93 -27.98 11.56
N VAL A 295 10.11 -28.33 11.05
CA VAL A 295 11.38 -27.70 11.45
C VAL A 295 11.97 -26.99 10.24
N LYS A 296 12.27 -25.72 10.38
CA LYS A 296 12.80 -24.87 9.33
C LYS A 296 14.15 -24.27 9.72
N LEU A 297 15.07 -24.28 8.76
CA LEU A 297 16.36 -23.62 8.91
C LEU A 297 16.17 -22.13 8.72
N ASP A 298 16.57 -21.34 9.71
CA ASP A 298 16.66 -19.88 9.59
C ASP A 298 17.83 -19.36 10.41
N ASN A 299 18.85 -18.88 9.74
CA ASN A 299 20.09 -18.42 10.40
C ASN A 299 19.94 -17.04 11.08
N ALA A 300 18.81 -16.34 10.89
CA ALA A 300 18.51 -15.12 11.63
C ALA A 300 18.06 -15.44 13.06
N ALA A 301 17.63 -16.68 13.35
CA ALA A 301 17.30 -17.10 14.70
C ALA A 301 18.53 -17.18 15.58
N THR A 302 18.49 -16.59 16.78
CA THR A 302 19.61 -16.63 17.75
C THR A 302 19.69 -17.96 18.52
N GLY A 303 18.62 -18.76 18.47
CA GLY A 303 18.50 -20.08 19.08
C GLY A 303 17.25 -20.77 18.57
N VAL A 304 16.97 -21.96 19.11
CA VAL A 304 15.76 -22.68 18.70
C VAL A 304 14.51 -21.97 19.20
N THR A 305 13.68 -21.57 18.27
CA THR A 305 12.43 -20.85 18.55
C THR A 305 11.25 -21.68 18.06
N VAL A 306 10.29 -21.93 18.92
CA VAL A 306 9.01 -22.57 18.63
C VAL A 306 7.94 -21.48 18.61
N VAL A 307 7.27 -21.29 17.50
CA VAL A 307 6.23 -20.27 17.39
C VAL A 307 5.12 -20.68 16.43
N ASP A 308 3.90 -20.21 16.68
CA ASP A 308 2.83 -20.22 15.68
C ASP A 308 2.94 -18.93 14.84
N PRO A 309 3.49 -19.01 13.63
CA PRO A 309 3.75 -17.81 12.82
C PRO A 309 2.47 -17.06 12.41
N ASN A 310 1.32 -17.73 12.36
CA ASN A 310 0.05 -17.08 12.06
C ASN A 310 -0.42 -16.12 13.18
N LEU A 311 0.16 -16.21 14.36
CA LEU A 311 -0.12 -15.33 15.48
C LEU A 311 0.87 -14.19 15.60
N PHE A 312 1.87 -14.14 14.73
CA PHE A 312 2.74 -12.99 14.57
C PHE A 312 2.24 -12.12 13.40
N VAL A 313 2.11 -10.82 13.62
CA VAL A 313 1.71 -9.85 12.59
C VAL A 313 2.91 -8.98 12.27
N LEU A 314 3.32 -8.99 11.01
CA LEU A 314 4.32 -8.10 10.44
C LEU A 314 3.61 -7.02 9.62
N ASN A 315 3.76 -5.76 10.00
CA ASN A 315 3.25 -4.62 9.26
C ASN A 315 4.36 -3.97 8.46
N ILE A 316 4.23 -3.94 7.14
CA ILE A 316 5.09 -3.20 6.24
C ILE A 316 4.42 -1.85 5.97
N ILE A 317 5.06 -0.77 6.42
CA ILE A 317 4.55 0.59 6.29
C ILE A 317 5.07 1.23 5.01
N HIS A 318 6.36 1.03 4.71
CA HIS A 318 6.94 1.41 3.44
C HIS A 318 7.54 0.16 2.78
N ASP A 319 7.10 -0.12 1.58
CA ASP A 319 7.68 -1.15 0.74
C ASP A 319 9.15 -0.82 0.43
N THR A 320 9.89 -1.79 -0.07
CA THR A 320 11.28 -1.59 -0.44
C THR A 320 11.39 -0.48 -1.47
N MET A 321 12.22 0.52 -1.17
CA MET A 321 12.61 1.60 -2.07
C MET A 321 14.09 1.47 -2.38
N ILE A 322 14.47 1.77 -3.61
CA ILE A 322 15.87 1.75 -4.04
C ILE A 322 16.18 3.11 -4.65
N GLU A 323 17.19 3.76 -4.10
CA GLU A 323 17.70 5.04 -4.56
C GLU A 323 19.18 4.93 -4.89
N SER A 324 19.68 5.81 -5.72
CA SER A 324 21.09 5.83 -6.07
C SER A 324 21.66 7.25 -6.05
N GLU A 325 22.91 7.33 -5.61
CA GLU A 325 23.68 8.57 -5.63
C GLU A 325 25.04 8.32 -6.29
N ARG A 326 25.50 9.29 -7.06
CA ARG A 326 26.83 9.21 -7.69
C ARG A 326 27.90 9.68 -6.72
N ASP A 327 28.81 8.79 -6.36
CA ASP A 327 30.04 9.11 -5.62
C ASP A 327 31.22 9.35 -6.60
N ALA A 328 31.38 10.61 -6.98
CA ALA A 328 32.44 11.00 -7.88
C ALA A 328 33.85 10.84 -7.26
N LYS A 329 33.95 10.86 -5.93
CA LYS A 329 35.23 10.74 -5.21
C LYS A 329 35.78 9.33 -5.31
N ASN A 330 34.91 8.32 -5.22
CA ASN A 330 35.29 6.91 -5.27
C ASN A 330 35.05 6.28 -6.64
N ALA A 331 34.65 7.08 -7.66
CA ALA A 331 34.29 6.60 -8.99
C ALA A 331 33.27 5.44 -8.95
N ALA A 332 32.21 5.62 -8.18
CA ALA A 332 31.21 4.62 -7.90
C ALA A 332 29.80 5.23 -7.87
N PHE A 333 28.80 4.35 -7.85
CA PHE A 333 27.42 4.66 -7.46
C PHE A 333 27.16 4.02 -6.11
N VAL A 334 26.54 4.77 -5.21
CA VAL A 334 26.01 4.26 -3.95
C VAL A 334 24.52 4.00 -4.16
N ILE A 335 24.11 2.77 -4.06
CA ILE A 335 22.73 2.34 -4.20
C ILE A 335 22.21 1.98 -2.82
N ALA A 336 21.21 2.70 -2.36
CA ALA A 336 20.59 2.52 -1.06
C ALA A 336 19.27 1.77 -1.20
N GLY A 337 19.07 0.76 -0.35
CA GLY A 337 17.78 0.11 -0.15
C GLY A 337 17.17 0.56 1.17
N TYR A 338 15.90 0.89 1.17
CA TYR A 338 15.16 1.35 2.34
C TYR A 338 13.84 0.61 2.45
N MET A 339 13.45 0.24 3.68
CA MET A 339 12.14 -0.33 3.99
C MET A 339 11.75 0.06 5.42
N ARG A 340 10.45 0.17 5.69
CA ARG A 340 9.94 0.42 7.04
C ARG A 340 8.92 -0.63 7.43
N ALA A 341 9.21 -1.38 8.49
CA ALA A 341 8.33 -2.43 8.98
C ALA A 341 8.43 -2.61 10.50
N GLU A 342 7.43 -3.20 11.09
CA GLU A 342 7.43 -3.61 12.50
C GLU A 342 6.43 -4.74 12.71
N GLY A 343 6.73 -5.65 13.64
CA GLY A 343 5.84 -6.75 13.94
C GLY A 343 5.61 -6.96 15.42
N CYS A 344 4.61 -7.74 15.78
CA CYS A 344 4.38 -8.21 17.14
C CYS A 344 3.69 -9.56 17.21
N LEU A 345 3.93 -10.29 18.27
CA LEU A 345 3.22 -11.52 18.59
C LEU A 345 1.91 -11.19 19.29
N ARG A 346 0.78 -11.64 18.74
CA ARG A 346 -0.57 -11.36 19.29
C ARG A 346 -0.86 -12.07 20.60
N LYS A 347 -0.22 -13.21 20.85
CA LYS A 347 -0.39 -14.02 22.07
C LYS A 347 0.96 -14.46 22.60
N THR A 348 1.33 -14.06 23.78
CA THR A 348 2.62 -14.37 24.41
C THR A 348 2.90 -15.88 24.53
N GLN A 349 1.87 -16.69 24.82
CA GLN A 349 2.00 -18.14 24.93
C GLN A 349 1.94 -18.89 23.60
N ALA A 350 1.99 -18.18 22.48
CA ALA A 350 2.08 -18.78 21.15
C ALA A 350 3.52 -19.02 20.70
N ALA A 351 4.49 -18.64 21.50
CA ALA A 351 5.90 -18.89 21.25
C ALA A 351 6.61 -19.39 22.51
N ALA A 352 7.68 -20.13 22.32
CA ALA A 352 8.66 -20.51 23.34
C ALA A 352 10.05 -20.61 22.69
N TYR A 353 11.10 -20.56 23.49
CA TYR A 353 12.47 -20.59 22.98
C TYR A 353 13.41 -21.32 23.94
N ILE A 354 14.48 -21.87 23.37
CA ILE A 354 15.56 -22.54 24.10
C ILE A 354 16.76 -21.61 24.15
N ALA A 355 17.24 -21.27 25.36
CA ALA A 355 18.38 -20.42 25.57
C ALA A 355 19.08 -20.66 26.94
#